data_331d5ce12a9578fe106ad872e47701ee
#
_entry.id   331d5ce12a9578fe106ad872e47701ee
#
_cell.length_a   1.000
_cell.length_b   1.000
_cell.length_c   1.000
_cell.angle_alpha   90.00
_cell.angle_beta   90.00
_cell.angle_gamma   90.00
#
_symmetry.space_group_name_H-M   'P 1'
#
loop_
_entity.id
_entity.type
_entity.pdbx_description
1 polymer ?
#
loop_
_entity_poly.entity_id
_entity_poly.type
_entity_poly.pdbx_seq_one_letter_code
_entity_poly.pdbx_strand_id
1 'polypeptide(L)'
;MRKDAKKESMPEGKESKYKNYPIDFSKMPCAYWSDSAKISYLQRRIIVWSIMYYEHDESCVPDITYDEVSKQLVELQKSVSKQEWEKSTYYYAMFDFNGSTGFDIPARLLKKDRVYLTGLANVIHSQWKKDQAKL
;
A
#
# COMPACT_ATOMS: atom_id res chain seq x y z
N MET A 1 8.53 0.18 -13.89
CA MET A 1 7.36 -0.65 -13.97
C MET A 1 7.52 -1.75 -14.92
N ARG A 2 7.14 -2.89 -14.56
CA ARG A 2 7.34 -4.04 -15.41
C ARG A 2 6.04 -4.47 -16.04
N LYS A 3 5.90 -4.23 -17.31
CA LYS A 3 4.70 -4.61 -18.02
C LYS A 3 4.57 -6.11 -18.10
N ASP A 4 5.68 -6.80 -18.15
CA ASP A 4 5.64 -8.24 -18.25
C ASP A 4 5.06 -8.86 -17.01
N ALA A 5 5.42 -8.30 -15.86
CA ALA A 5 4.90 -8.78 -14.59
C ALA A 5 3.39 -8.70 -14.55
N LYS A 6 2.83 -7.71 -15.23
CA LYS A 6 1.41 -7.52 -15.24
C LYS A 6 0.69 -8.71 -15.84
N LYS A 7 1.21 -9.27 -16.90
CA LYS A 7 0.54 -10.38 -17.55
C LYS A 7 0.68 -11.67 -16.78
N GLU A 8 1.74 -11.78 -16.04
CA GLU A 8 2.07 -13.05 -15.43
C GLU A 8 1.72 -13.14 -13.96
N SER A 9 1.44 -12.01 -13.34
CA SER A 9 1.34 -11.98 -11.90
C SER A 9 0.06 -12.56 -11.35
N MET A 10 -0.96 -12.80 -12.19
CA MET A 10 -2.27 -13.22 -11.72
C MET A 10 -2.72 -14.49 -12.42
N PRO A 11 -2.11 -15.63 -12.08
CA PRO A 11 -2.60 -16.90 -12.59
C PRO A 11 -4.01 -17.10 -12.09
N GLU A 12 -4.81 -17.77 -12.89
CA GLU A 12 -6.21 -17.88 -12.62
C GLU A 12 -6.52 -18.44 -11.23
N GLY A 13 -5.87 -19.46 -10.82
CA GLY A 13 -6.19 -20.06 -9.55
C GLY A 13 -5.78 -19.26 -8.34
N LYS A 14 -5.12 -18.12 -8.55
CA LYS A 14 -4.61 -17.33 -7.44
C LYS A 14 -5.16 -15.93 -7.38
N GLU A 15 -6.11 -15.63 -8.21
CA GLU A 15 -6.69 -14.29 -8.22
C GLU A 15 -7.25 -13.85 -6.89
N SER A 16 -7.79 -14.77 -6.13
CA SER A 16 -8.43 -14.43 -4.87
C SER A 16 -7.49 -13.74 -3.91
N LYS A 17 -6.18 -13.98 -4.01
CA LYS A 17 -5.21 -13.33 -3.13
C LYS A 17 -5.10 -11.84 -3.38
N TYR A 18 -5.42 -11.41 -4.58
CA TYR A 18 -5.18 -10.03 -4.97
C TYR A 18 -6.41 -9.33 -5.50
N LYS A 19 -7.57 -9.93 -5.31
CA LYS A 19 -8.79 -9.40 -5.91
C LYS A 19 -9.17 -8.02 -5.39
N ASN A 20 -8.60 -7.61 -4.26
CA ASN A 20 -8.88 -6.30 -3.70
C ASN A 20 -7.85 -5.25 -4.09
N TYR A 21 -7.02 -5.54 -5.07
CA TYR A 21 -5.99 -4.61 -5.51
C TYR A 21 -6.18 -4.33 -7.00
N PRO A 22 -6.33 -3.09 -7.43
CA PRO A 22 -6.49 -1.92 -6.58
C PRO A 22 -7.77 -1.99 -5.77
N ILE A 23 -7.85 -1.18 -4.73
CA ILE A 23 -8.95 -1.23 -3.79
C ILE A 23 -10.21 -0.61 -4.42
N ASP A 24 -11.33 -1.27 -4.25
CA ASP A 24 -12.61 -0.74 -4.71
C ASP A 24 -13.33 -0.10 -3.52
N PHE A 25 -13.20 1.22 -3.43
CA PHE A 25 -13.77 1.96 -2.32
C PHE A 25 -15.28 2.15 -2.44
N SER A 26 -15.89 1.75 -3.56
CA SER A 26 -17.33 1.88 -3.69
C SER A 26 -18.08 0.80 -2.93
N LYS A 27 -17.38 -0.21 -2.46
CA LYS A 27 -18.01 -1.34 -1.78
C LYS A 27 -17.86 -1.27 -0.28
N MET A 28 -18.80 -1.88 0.42
CA MET A 28 -18.74 -1.97 1.87
C MET A 28 -17.50 -2.74 2.29
N PRO A 29 -16.88 -2.40 3.41
CA PRO A 29 -17.28 -1.33 4.34
C PRO A 29 -16.78 0.05 3.95
N CYS A 30 -16.08 0.20 2.83
CA CYS A 30 -15.41 1.42 2.45
C CYS A 30 -16.32 2.45 1.77
N ALA A 31 -17.56 2.07 1.46
CA ALA A 31 -18.43 2.89 0.62
C ALA A 31 -18.68 4.29 1.19
N TYR A 32 -18.61 4.44 2.51
CA TYR A 32 -18.89 5.71 3.16
C TYR A 32 -17.66 6.40 3.73
N TRP A 33 -16.48 5.91 3.37
CA TRP A 33 -15.27 6.56 3.84
C TRP A 33 -15.11 7.93 3.22
N SER A 34 -14.55 8.87 3.99
CA SER A 34 -14.18 10.16 3.44
C SER A 34 -13.00 10.01 2.48
N ASP A 35 -12.78 11.03 1.67
CA ASP A 35 -11.64 11.00 0.75
C ASP A 35 -10.33 10.90 1.51
N SER A 36 -10.19 11.62 2.63
CA SER A 36 -8.95 11.55 3.40
C SER A 36 -8.75 10.16 3.99
N ALA A 37 -9.82 9.48 4.37
CA ALA A 37 -9.71 8.12 4.90
C ALA A 37 -9.23 7.14 3.82
N LYS A 38 -9.74 7.29 2.60
CA LYS A 38 -9.32 6.44 1.49
C LYS A 38 -7.84 6.65 1.19
N ILE A 39 -7.41 7.90 1.15
CA ILE A 39 -6.01 8.22 0.91
C ILE A 39 -5.15 7.65 2.03
N SER A 40 -5.56 7.85 3.28
CA SER A 40 -4.79 7.33 4.42
C SER A 40 -4.62 5.82 4.35
N TYR A 41 -5.65 5.12 3.93
CA TYR A 41 -5.61 3.67 3.81
C TYR A 41 -4.56 3.23 2.77
N LEU A 42 -4.56 3.89 1.62
CA LEU A 42 -3.58 3.57 0.57
C LEU A 42 -2.17 3.95 1.00
N GLN A 43 -2.01 5.11 1.66
CA GLN A 43 -0.72 5.52 2.19
C GLN A 43 -0.16 4.46 3.13
N ARG A 44 -0.99 3.96 4.04
CA ARG A 44 -0.54 2.97 4.99
C ARG A 44 -0.08 1.69 4.30
N ARG A 45 -0.79 1.26 3.28
CA ARG A 45 -0.38 0.07 2.55
C ARG A 45 0.99 0.25 1.90
N ILE A 46 1.19 1.37 1.24
CA ILE A 46 2.48 1.64 0.59
C ILE A 46 3.60 1.68 1.62
N ILE A 47 3.37 2.37 2.74
CA ILE A 47 4.39 2.49 3.77
C ILE A 47 4.71 1.13 4.40
N VAL A 48 3.68 0.34 4.71
CA VAL A 48 3.89 -0.97 5.32
C VAL A 48 4.68 -1.89 4.39
N TRP A 49 4.35 -1.89 3.11
CA TRP A 49 5.08 -2.71 2.15
C TRP A 49 6.53 -2.24 2.01
N SER A 50 6.75 -0.93 2.05
CA SER A 50 8.11 -0.38 1.98
C SER A 50 8.93 -0.79 3.20
N ILE A 51 8.33 -0.70 4.38
CA ILE A 51 9.02 -1.11 5.61
C ILE A 51 9.32 -2.60 5.56
N MET A 52 8.37 -3.40 5.10
CA MET A 52 8.56 -4.84 5.02
C MET A 52 9.74 -5.19 4.14
N TYR A 53 9.85 -4.53 3.00
CA TYR A 53 10.96 -4.77 2.10
C TYR A 53 12.29 -4.40 2.75
N TYR A 54 12.32 -3.29 3.47
CA TYR A 54 13.53 -2.87 4.17
C TYR A 54 13.91 -3.80 5.30
N GLU A 55 12.93 -4.17 6.12
CA GLU A 55 13.23 -4.97 7.31
C GLU A 55 13.52 -6.42 6.97
N HIS A 56 12.87 -6.95 5.96
CA HIS A 56 12.91 -8.38 5.68
C HIS A 56 13.47 -8.71 4.31
N ASP A 57 13.75 -7.69 3.49
CA ASP A 57 14.22 -7.87 2.12
C ASP A 57 13.29 -8.77 1.31
N GLU A 58 12.00 -8.71 1.65
CA GLU A 58 10.97 -9.50 0.99
C GLU A 58 9.72 -8.65 0.81
N SER A 59 8.99 -8.93 -0.24
CA SER A 59 7.71 -8.28 -0.48
C SER A 59 6.62 -9.34 -0.44
N CYS A 60 5.56 -9.07 0.30
CA CYS A 60 4.44 -10.00 0.36
C CYS A 60 3.45 -9.80 -0.77
N VAL A 61 3.70 -8.85 -1.66
CA VAL A 61 2.85 -8.64 -2.83
C VAL A 61 3.72 -8.55 -4.07
N PRO A 62 3.17 -8.95 -5.23
CA PRO A 62 3.89 -8.80 -6.49
C PRO A 62 4.15 -7.33 -6.80
N ASP A 63 5.18 -7.06 -7.58
CA ASP A 63 5.48 -5.71 -8.02
C ASP A 63 4.29 -5.07 -8.70
N ILE A 64 3.54 -5.83 -9.48
CA ILE A 64 2.40 -5.25 -10.18
C ILE A 64 1.34 -4.74 -9.19
N THR A 65 1.15 -5.45 -8.09
CA THR A 65 0.19 -5.02 -7.07
C THR A 65 0.65 -3.73 -6.42
N TYR A 66 1.92 -3.66 -6.06
CA TYR A 66 2.49 -2.44 -5.47
C TYR A 66 2.32 -1.26 -6.43
N ASP A 67 2.63 -1.49 -7.71
CA ASP A 67 2.54 -0.44 -8.72
C ASP A 67 1.10 0.03 -8.92
N GLU A 68 0.16 -0.90 -8.93
CA GLU A 68 -1.24 -0.53 -9.14
C GLU A 68 -1.81 0.25 -7.96
N VAL A 69 -1.45 -0.13 -6.75
CA VAL A 69 -1.92 0.59 -5.58
C VAL A 69 -1.25 1.97 -5.52
N SER A 70 0.03 2.05 -5.89
CA SER A 70 0.72 3.33 -5.96
C SER A 70 0.05 4.27 -6.96
N LYS A 71 -0.32 3.74 -8.12
CA LYS A 71 -1.00 4.53 -9.14
C LYS A 71 -2.37 4.98 -8.64
N GLN A 72 -3.09 4.08 -7.98
CA GLN A 72 -4.39 4.42 -7.43
C GLN A 72 -4.27 5.57 -6.42
N LEU A 73 -3.26 5.52 -5.56
CA LEU A 73 -3.04 6.59 -4.59
C LEU A 73 -2.78 7.93 -5.28
N VAL A 74 -1.90 7.93 -6.27
CA VAL A 74 -1.58 9.17 -6.99
C VAL A 74 -2.83 9.74 -7.67
N GLU A 75 -3.61 8.89 -8.30
CA GLU A 75 -4.82 9.36 -8.99
C GLU A 75 -5.83 9.89 -8.00
N LEU A 76 -5.97 9.23 -6.87
CA LEU A 76 -6.90 9.69 -5.86
C LEU A 76 -6.47 11.03 -5.29
N GLN A 77 -5.17 11.22 -5.04
CA GLN A 77 -4.64 12.49 -4.56
C GLN A 77 -5.00 13.64 -5.51
N LYS A 78 -4.97 13.38 -6.81
CA LYS A 78 -5.26 14.40 -7.80
C LYS A 78 -6.75 14.68 -7.95
N SER A 79 -7.59 13.73 -7.61
CA SER A 79 -9.02 13.84 -7.83
C SER A 79 -9.77 14.45 -6.66
N VAL A 80 -9.17 14.50 -5.48
CA VAL A 80 -9.82 15.04 -4.29
C VAL A 80 -9.38 16.48 -4.06
N SER A 81 -10.05 17.19 -3.17
CA SER A 81 -9.64 18.55 -2.83
C SER A 81 -8.31 18.51 -2.11
N LYS A 82 -7.55 19.60 -2.23
CA LYS A 82 -6.28 19.69 -1.54
C LYS A 82 -6.46 19.56 -0.03
N GLN A 83 -7.56 20.11 0.48
CA GLN A 83 -7.85 20.04 1.91
C GLN A 83 -8.01 18.61 2.38
N GLU A 84 -8.73 17.79 1.60
CA GLU A 84 -8.91 16.39 1.98
C GLU A 84 -7.60 15.62 1.91
N TRP A 85 -6.79 15.91 0.92
CA TRP A 85 -5.48 15.27 0.80
C TRP A 85 -4.61 15.63 2.00
N GLU A 86 -4.59 16.91 2.38
CA GLU A 86 -3.76 17.37 3.48
C GLU A 86 -4.20 16.82 4.83
N LYS A 87 -5.45 16.40 4.95
CA LYS A 87 -5.95 15.77 6.17
C LYS A 87 -5.53 14.32 6.30
N SER A 88 -5.01 13.72 5.24
CA SER A 88 -4.66 12.31 5.30
C SER A 88 -3.57 12.08 6.34
N THR A 89 -3.61 10.89 6.95
CA THR A 89 -2.79 10.58 8.11
C THR A 89 -1.29 10.73 7.87
N TYR A 90 -0.84 10.33 6.68
CA TYR A 90 0.59 10.32 6.40
C TYR A 90 0.97 11.34 5.35
N TYR A 91 0.16 12.38 5.20
CA TYR A 91 0.47 13.44 4.26
C TYR A 91 1.86 14.01 4.50
N TYR A 92 2.24 14.20 5.76
CA TYR A 92 3.53 14.81 6.09
C TYR A 92 4.71 14.01 5.54
N ALA A 93 4.54 12.72 5.36
CA ALA A 93 5.60 11.84 4.88
C ALA A 93 5.47 11.53 3.39
N MET A 94 4.30 11.75 2.80
CA MET A 94 4.02 11.33 1.43
C MET A 94 3.49 12.45 0.53
N PHE A 95 3.66 13.70 0.93
CA PHE A 95 3.08 14.80 0.15
C PHE A 95 3.66 14.89 -1.26
N ASP A 96 4.87 14.39 -1.47
CA ASP A 96 5.50 14.42 -2.78
C ASP A 96 5.52 13.06 -3.47
N PHE A 97 4.71 12.13 -2.99
CA PHE A 97 4.68 10.80 -3.59
C PHE A 97 4.03 10.87 -4.97
N ASN A 98 4.74 10.36 -5.96
CA ASN A 98 4.29 10.41 -7.35
C ASN A 98 4.17 9.03 -8.00
N GLY A 99 4.16 7.98 -7.19
CA GLY A 99 4.00 6.62 -7.72
C GLY A 99 5.30 5.91 -8.00
N SER A 100 6.44 6.58 -7.81
CA SER A 100 7.73 5.92 -7.95
C SER A 100 8.04 5.16 -6.66
N THR A 101 9.29 4.72 -6.53
CA THR A 101 9.67 3.96 -5.34
C THR A 101 9.42 4.77 -4.07
N GLY A 102 8.96 4.09 -3.03
CA GLY A 102 8.72 4.73 -1.75
C GLY A 102 9.82 4.42 -0.74
N PHE A 103 11.00 4.13 -1.21
CA PHE A 103 12.01 3.57 -0.32
C PHE A 103 12.50 4.55 0.74
N ASP A 104 12.36 5.84 0.53
CA ASP A 104 12.78 6.82 1.53
C ASP A 104 11.66 7.24 2.47
N ILE A 105 10.43 6.78 2.25
CA ILE A 105 9.30 7.19 3.06
C ILE A 105 9.43 6.77 4.52
N PRO A 106 9.86 5.55 4.81
CA PRO A 106 9.96 5.16 6.23
C PRO A 106 10.87 6.09 7.04
N ALA A 107 11.90 6.65 6.40
CA ALA A 107 12.81 7.55 7.10
C ALA A 107 12.17 8.88 7.46
N ARG A 108 11.07 9.22 6.80
CA ARG A 108 10.36 10.49 7.04
C ARG A 108 9.32 10.39 8.15
N LEU A 109 9.02 9.17 8.58
CA LEU A 109 7.96 8.96 9.56
C LEU A 109 8.33 9.48 10.94
N LEU A 110 7.35 10.05 11.62
CA LEU A 110 7.50 10.37 13.03
C LEU A 110 7.75 9.07 13.78
N LYS A 111 8.48 9.17 14.89
CA LYS A 111 8.90 7.98 15.63
C LYS A 111 7.71 7.10 16.01
N LYS A 112 6.63 7.68 16.50
CA LYS A 112 5.47 6.90 16.92
C LYS A 112 4.85 6.14 15.75
N ASP A 113 4.80 6.77 14.58
CA ASP A 113 4.25 6.14 13.40
C ASP A 113 5.16 5.04 12.91
N ARG A 114 6.46 5.29 12.95
CA ARG A 114 7.42 4.27 12.52
C ARG A 114 7.33 3.02 13.39
N VAL A 115 7.23 3.21 14.69
CA VAL A 115 7.13 2.07 15.61
C VAL A 115 5.87 1.28 15.33
N TYR A 116 4.74 1.98 15.20
CA TYR A 116 3.47 1.32 14.93
C TYR A 116 3.48 0.58 13.61
N LEU A 117 3.92 1.25 12.55
CA LEU A 117 3.86 0.65 11.22
C LEU A 117 4.88 -0.45 11.04
N THR A 118 6.02 -0.35 11.71
CA THR A 118 7.01 -1.43 11.68
C THR A 118 6.45 -2.67 12.37
N GLY A 119 5.78 -2.47 13.51
CA GLY A 119 5.12 -3.58 14.19
C GLY A 119 4.07 -4.24 13.31
N LEU A 120 3.28 -3.43 12.63
CA LEU A 120 2.26 -3.94 11.73
C LEU A 120 2.89 -4.72 10.57
N ALA A 121 3.96 -4.16 9.99
CA ALA A 121 4.66 -4.84 8.90
C ALA A 121 5.20 -6.19 9.35
N ASN A 122 5.74 -6.25 10.56
CA ASN A 122 6.29 -7.51 11.07
C ASN A 122 5.19 -8.56 11.28
N VAL A 123 4.03 -8.14 11.77
CA VAL A 123 2.91 -9.06 11.95
C VAL A 123 2.44 -9.61 10.60
N ILE A 124 2.28 -8.71 9.64
CA ILE A 124 1.82 -9.11 8.31
C ILE A 124 2.85 -10.04 7.65
N HIS A 125 4.12 -9.69 7.76
CA HIS A 125 5.18 -10.52 7.18
C HIS A 125 5.21 -11.91 7.81
N SER A 126 5.06 -11.97 9.13
CA SER A 126 5.06 -13.24 9.84
C SER A 126 3.89 -14.13 9.36
N GLN A 127 2.72 -13.53 9.19
CA GLN A 127 1.56 -14.29 8.71
C GLN A 127 1.77 -14.75 7.27
N TRP A 128 2.32 -13.86 6.46
CA TRP A 128 2.60 -14.21 5.06
C TRP A 128 3.57 -15.39 4.96
N LYS A 129 4.61 -15.38 5.80
CA LYS A 129 5.57 -16.49 5.81
C LYS A 129 4.89 -17.80 6.18
N LYS A 130 3.99 -17.77 7.16
CA LYS A 130 3.25 -18.97 7.54
C LYS A 130 2.39 -19.47 6.39
N ASP A 131 1.75 -18.55 5.68
CA ASP A 131 0.91 -18.92 4.55
C ASP A 131 1.74 -19.52 3.44
N GLN A 132 2.94 -18.98 3.19
CA GLN A 132 3.83 -19.53 2.17
C GLN A 132 4.26 -20.95 2.54
N ALA A 133 4.49 -21.21 3.79
CA ALA A 133 4.93 -22.54 4.23
C ALA A 133 3.87 -23.60 4.03
N LYS A 134 2.61 -23.22 3.86
CA LYS A 134 1.51 -24.15 3.65
C LYS A 134 1.28 -24.49 2.19
N LEU A 135 1.95 -23.82 1.30
CA LEU A 135 1.74 -24.03 -0.14
C LEU A 135 2.50 -25.25 -0.70
#